data_d1d72cb564dd0231440cbfea8e783193
#
_entry.id   d1d72cb564dd0231440cbfea8e783193
#
_cell.length_a   1.000
_cell.length_b   1.000
_cell.length_c   1.000
_cell.angle_alpha   90.00
_cell.angle_beta   90.00
_cell.angle_gamma   90.00
#
_symmetry.space_group_name_H-M   'P 1'
#
loop_
_entity.id
_entity.type
_entity.pdbx_description
1 polymer ?
#
loop_
_entity_poly.entity_id
_entity_poly.type
_entity_poly.pdbx_seq_one_letter_code
_entity_poly.pdbx_strand_id
1 'polypeptide(L)'
;RLVGSEMCIRDRYKIPIEEYIDRCENNIKLWNDLEKDMSPIYEQPLSRSNEYASYIIDGIVNGNEITINANIMNEGYIDNLPSNCCVEVPCLINANGFMPQKIGKLPEQLTALMRTNINVQILTAEAALTKKREHIYHAAMLDPLTGANLTIDEIYDMTDKLIEAHGNYLPQYN
;
A
#
# COMPACT_ATOMS: atom_id res chain seq x y z
N ARG A 1 -6.70 -0.10 -22.46
CA ARG A 1 -7.94 0.09 -21.68
C ARG A 1 -7.84 -0.70 -20.37
N LEU A 2 -7.45 -0.02 -19.31
CA LEU A 2 -7.46 -0.62 -17.94
C LEU A 2 -8.84 -0.46 -17.27
N VAL A 3 -9.74 0.27 -17.90
CA VAL A 3 -11.10 0.51 -17.44
C VAL A 3 -11.89 -0.80 -17.42
N GLY A 4 -12.40 -1.15 -16.27
CA GLY A 4 -13.15 -2.40 -16.05
C GLY A 4 -12.29 -3.60 -15.63
N SER A 5 -10.96 -3.43 -15.48
CA SER A 5 -10.09 -4.52 -15.06
C SER A 5 -10.47 -5.08 -13.69
N GLU A 6 -10.82 -4.22 -12.73
CA GLU A 6 -11.26 -4.67 -11.40
C GLU A 6 -12.61 -5.38 -11.44
N MET A 7 -13.58 -4.87 -12.17
CA MET A 7 -14.87 -5.57 -12.37
C MET A 7 -14.65 -6.90 -13.09
N CYS A 8 -13.83 -6.91 -14.16
CA CYS A 8 -13.50 -8.16 -14.87
C CYS A 8 -12.74 -9.16 -14.00
N ILE A 9 -11.86 -8.69 -13.11
CA ILE A 9 -11.15 -9.55 -12.16
C ILE A 9 -12.13 -10.11 -11.13
N ARG A 10 -12.99 -9.28 -10.54
CA ARG A 10 -14.01 -9.70 -9.58
C ARG A 10 -14.94 -10.74 -10.21
N ASP A 11 -15.44 -10.49 -11.44
CA ASP A 11 -16.30 -11.43 -12.17
C ASP A 11 -15.57 -12.73 -12.49
N ARG A 12 -14.32 -12.65 -12.94
CA ARG A 12 -13.50 -13.82 -13.26
C ARG A 12 -13.24 -14.71 -12.06
N TYR A 13 -12.98 -14.13 -10.91
CA TYR A 13 -12.68 -14.84 -9.67
C TYR A 13 -13.94 -14.99 -8.78
N LYS A 14 -15.09 -14.52 -9.24
CA LYS A 14 -16.37 -14.58 -8.50
C LYS A 14 -16.27 -14.00 -7.09
N ILE A 15 -15.53 -12.90 -6.96
CA ILE A 15 -15.38 -12.21 -5.66
C ILE A 15 -16.63 -11.38 -5.42
N PRO A 16 -17.43 -11.65 -4.36
CA PRO A 16 -18.60 -10.85 -4.03
C PRO A 16 -18.24 -9.38 -3.81
N ILE A 17 -19.12 -8.47 -4.22
CA ILE A 17 -18.89 -7.01 -4.04
C ILE A 17 -18.74 -6.67 -2.55
N GLU A 18 -19.49 -7.37 -1.69
CA GLU A 18 -19.56 -7.12 -0.25
C GLU A 18 -18.53 -7.94 0.57
N GLU A 19 -17.68 -8.74 -0.09
CA GLU A 19 -16.73 -9.64 0.56
C GLU A 19 -15.87 -8.94 1.64
N TYR A 20 -15.44 -7.69 1.38
CA TYR A 20 -14.66 -6.94 2.36
C TYR A 20 -15.50 -6.52 3.57
N ILE A 21 -16.74 -6.11 3.35
CA ILE A 21 -17.67 -5.72 4.43
C ILE A 21 -17.97 -6.94 5.29
N ASP A 22 -18.32 -8.07 4.67
CA ASP A 22 -18.58 -9.35 5.36
C ASP A 22 -17.36 -9.77 6.21
N ARG A 23 -16.17 -9.60 5.67
CA ARG A 23 -14.91 -9.90 6.39
C ARG A 23 -14.73 -9.00 7.61
N CYS A 24 -14.99 -7.70 7.47
CA CYS A 24 -14.91 -6.76 8.59
C CYS A 24 -15.93 -7.11 9.69
N GLU A 25 -17.16 -7.39 9.33
CA GLU A 25 -18.22 -7.77 10.28
C GLU A 25 -17.88 -9.08 11.00
N ASN A 26 -17.39 -10.08 10.27
CA ASN A 26 -16.95 -11.34 10.84
C ASN A 26 -15.76 -11.16 11.80
N ASN A 27 -14.81 -10.27 11.46
CA ASN A 27 -13.68 -9.97 12.35
C ASN A 27 -14.13 -9.27 13.63
N ILE A 28 -15.08 -8.33 13.55
CA ILE A 28 -15.66 -7.67 14.73
C ILE A 28 -16.36 -8.70 15.62
N LYS A 29 -17.16 -9.60 15.01
CA LYS A 29 -17.83 -10.67 15.76
C LYS A 29 -16.81 -11.60 16.43
N LEU A 30 -15.81 -12.05 15.70
CA LEU A 30 -14.74 -12.88 16.24
C LEU A 30 -14.03 -12.22 17.42
N TRP A 31 -13.72 -10.93 17.30
CA TRP A 31 -13.11 -10.15 18.37
C TRP A 31 -14.00 -10.12 19.63
N ASN A 32 -15.27 -9.82 19.47
CA ASN A 32 -16.23 -9.77 20.59
C ASN A 32 -16.42 -11.13 21.27
N ASP A 33 -16.29 -12.23 20.53
CA ASP A 33 -16.37 -13.58 21.10
C ASP A 33 -15.08 -13.93 21.83
N LEU A 34 -13.91 -13.56 21.30
CA LEU A 34 -12.60 -13.73 21.95
C LEU A 34 -12.44 -12.89 23.23
N GLU A 35 -13.01 -11.67 23.25
CA GLU A 35 -13.00 -10.82 24.44
C GLU A 35 -13.75 -11.48 25.63
N LYS A 36 -14.77 -12.28 25.34
CA LYS A 36 -15.54 -13.00 26.35
C LYS A 36 -14.84 -14.28 26.84
N ASP A 37 -14.17 -14.95 25.92
CA ASP A 37 -13.44 -16.19 26.22
C ASP A 37 -12.17 -16.29 25.37
N MET A 38 -11.02 -16.15 26.03
CA MET A 38 -9.69 -16.26 25.44
C MET A 38 -9.17 -17.70 25.35
N SER A 39 -9.88 -18.68 25.94
CA SER A 39 -9.45 -20.07 25.97
C SER A 39 -9.12 -20.64 24.59
N PRO A 40 -9.89 -20.35 23.50
CA PRO A 40 -9.58 -20.85 22.18
C PRO A 40 -8.22 -20.42 21.64
N ILE A 41 -7.69 -19.28 22.07
CA ILE A 41 -6.35 -18.82 21.65
C ILE A 41 -5.26 -19.65 22.32
N TYR A 42 -5.41 -19.97 23.60
CA TYR A 42 -4.42 -20.72 24.38
C TYR A 42 -4.40 -22.21 24.04
N GLU A 43 -5.50 -22.74 23.53
CA GLU A 43 -5.63 -24.14 23.11
C GLU A 43 -5.14 -24.42 21.70
N GLN A 44 -4.90 -23.36 20.88
CA GLN A 44 -4.39 -23.57 19.54
C GLN A 44 -2.92 -24.02 19.55
N PRO A 45 -2.56 -25.01 18.74
CA PRO A 45 -1.17 -25.40 18.61
C PRO A 45 -0.36 -24.23 18.04
N LEU A 46 0.75 -23.91 18.67
CA LEU A 46 1.67 -22.89 18.19
C LEU A 46 2.24 -23.32 16.84
N SER A 47 1.87 -22.59 15.81
CA SER A 47 2.44 -22.75 14.47
C SER A 47 3.15 -21.47 14.05
N ARG A 48 4.26 -21.60 13.31
CA ARG A 48 4.93 -20.44 12.74
C ARG A 48 4.06 -19.87 11.62
N SER A 49 3.82 -18.57 11.65
CA SER A 49 3.25 -17.85 10.53
C SER A 49 4.31 -17.56 9.46
N ASN A 50 3.88 -17.11 8.28
CA ASN A 50 4.79 -16.64 7.22
C ASN A 50 5.25 -15.19 7.44
N GLU A 51 4.93 -14.59 8.59
CA GLU A 51 5.29 -13.22 8.93
C GLU A 51 6.78 -13.08 9.27
N TYR A 52 7.38 -11.98 8.83
CA TYR A 52 8.83 -11.77 8.94
C TYR A 52 9.30 -11.27 10.33
N ALA A 53 8.40 -10.78 11.18
CA ALA A 53 8.79 -10.08 12.42
C ALA A 53 9.73 -10.90 13.31
N SER A 54 9.43 -12.17 13.54
CA SER A 54 10.27 -13.05 14.39
C SER A 54 11.65 -13.30 13.77
N TYR A 55 11.72 -13.43 12.45
CA TYR A 55 12.99 -13.63 11.74
C TYR A 55 13.84 -12.35 11.72
N ILE A 56 13.21 -11.18 11.60
CA ILE A 56 13.90 -9.88 11.70
C ILE A 56 14.52 -9.72 13.08
N ILE A 57 13.75 -10.00 14.13
CA ILE A 57 14.23 -9.92 15.53
C ILE A 57 15.40 -10.89 15.75
N ASP A 58 15.26 -12.13 15.31
CA ASP A 58 16.29 -13.16 15.44
C ASP A 58 17.57 -12.78 14.68
N GLY A 59 17.43 -12.24 13.46
CA GLY A 59 18.55 -11.74 12.67
C GLY A 59 19.33 -10.62 13.36
N ILE A 60 18.62 -9.65 13.92
CA ILE A 60 19.26 -8.50 14.61
C ILE A 60 19.88 -8.93 15.95
N VAL A 61 19.17 -9.71 16.75
CA VAL A 61 19.59 -10.06 18.11
C VAL A 61 20.64 -11.17 18.14
N ASN A 62 20.45 -12.21 17.35
CA ASN A 62 21.29 -13.41 17.37
C ASN A 62 22.27 -13.48 16.20
N GLY A 63 22.16 -12.57 15.21
CA GLY A 63 23.02 -12.54 14.03
C GLY A 63 22.68 -13.62 12.97
N ASN A 64 21.55 -14.27 13.07
CA ASN A 64 21.08 -15.24 12.08
C ASN A 64 20.67 -14.53 10.81
N GLU A 65 21.43 -14.66 9.75
CA GLU A 65 21.18 -13.95 8.49
C GLU A 65 19.87 -14.41 7.83
N ILE A 66 19.07 -13.44 7.43
CA ILE A 66 17.86 -13.66 6.64
C ILE A 66 17.72 -12.59 5.58
N THR A 67 17.22 -12.97 4.39
CA THR A 67 16.82 -12.04 3.35
C THR A 67 15.30 -12.00 3.27
N ILE A 68 14.74 -10.80 3.38
CA ILE A 68 13.31 -10.53 3.19
C ILE A 68 13.13 -9.49 2.08
N ASN A 69 11.94 -9.41 1.51
CA ASN A 69 11.56 -8.26 0.68
C ASN A 69 10.96 -7.18 1.59
N ALA A 70 11.51 -5.98 1.53
CA ALA A 70 11.08 -4.90 2.38
C ALA A 70 10.84 -3.60 1.61
N ASN A 71 9.85 -2.86 2.07
CA ASN A 71 9.53 -1.54 1.54
C ASN A 71 10.49 -0.50 2.10
N ILE A 72 11.22 0.16 1.21
CA ILE A 72 12.20 1.18 1.57
C ILE A 72 12.11 2.38 0.62
N MET A 73 12.71 3.50 1.02
CA MET A 73 12.98 4.61 0.10
C MET A 73 13.94 4.14 -0.99
N ASN A 74 13.66 4.44 -2.26
CA ASN A 74 14.46 3.94 -3.38
C ASN A 74 15.93 4.36 -3.30
N GLU A 75 16.22 5.61 -3.04
CA GLU A 75 17.60 6.14 -2.89
C GLU A 75 18.62 5.59 -3.92
N GLY A 76 18.15 5.12 -5.08
CA GLY A 76 18.97 4.55 -6.14
C GLY A 76 19.13 3.03 -6.10
N TYR A 77 18.39 2.30 -5.31
CA TYR A 77 18.36 0.83 -5.35
C TYR A 77 17.78 0.30 -6.67
N ILE A 78 16.80 1.01 -7.23
CA ILE A 78 16.32 0.82 -8.61
C ILE A 78 16.67 2.06 -9.41
N ASP A 79 17.61 1.94 -10.36
CA ASP A 79 18.26 3.07 -11.02
C ASP A 79 17.29 3.96 -11.84
N ASN A 80 16.26 3.38 -12.45
CA ASN A 80 15.32 4.08 -13.34
C ASN A 80 13.95 4.38 -12.71
N LEU A 81 13.87 4.36 -11.37
CA LEU A 81 12.75 4.89 -10.62
C LEU A 81 13.17 6.15 -9.82
N PRO A 82 12.23 7.02 -9.42
CA PRO A 82 12.53 8.18 -8.58
C PRO A 82 13.21 7.78 -7.27
N SER A 83 14.19 8.57 -6.83
CA SER A 83 14.88 8.31 -5.56
C SER A 83 13.98 8.47 -4.33
N ASN A 84 12.93 9.28 -4.44
CA ASN A 84 11.97 9.59 -3.38
C ASN A 84 10.68 8.75 -3.43
N CYS A 85 10.66 7.63 -4.16
CA CYS A 85 9.55 6.70 -4.13
C CYS A 85 9.83 5.51 -3.18
N CYS A 86 8.78 4.87 -2.72
CA CYS A 86 8.89 3.61 -1.99
C CYS A 86 9.02 2.46 -2.99
N VAL A 87 9.97 1.56 -2.74
CA VAL A 87 10.20 0.35 -3.54
C VAL A 87 10.33 -0.87 -2.63
N GLU A 88 9.94 -2.02 -3.13
CA GLU A 88 10.17 -3.30 -2.46
C GLU A 88 11.40 -3.96 -3.07
N VAL A 89 12.43 -4.18 -2.25
CA VAL A 89 13.68 -4.82 -2.67
C VAL A 89 14.12 -5.86 -1.65
N PRO A 90 14.94 -6.86 -2.05
CA PRO A 90 15.56 -7.77 -1.11
C PRO A 90 16.44 -7.02 -0.12
N CYS A 91 16.31 -7.36 1.15
CA CYS A 91 17.08 -6.76 2.24
C CYS A 91 17.69 -7.87 3.07
N LEU A 92 19.01 -7.86 3.21
CA LEU A 92 19.70 -8.73 4.13
C LEU A 92 19.62 -8.17 5.55
N ILE A 93 19.26 -9.01 6.49
CA ILE A 93 19.15 -8.65 7.91
C ILE A 93 20.08 -9.56 8.71
N ASN A 94 20.91 -8.96 9.56
CA ASN A 94 21.78 -9.66 10.50
C ASN A 94 22.12 -8.75 11.69
N ALA A 95 23.10 -9.11 12.52
CA ALA A 95 23.54 -8.33 13.67
C ALA A 95 24.02 -6.90 13.33
N ASN A 96 24.39 -6.62 12.07
CA ASN A 96 24.75 -5.28 11.62
C ASN A 96 23.52 -4.44 11.21
N GLY A 97 22.33 -5.01 11.28
CA GLY A 97 21.07 -4.34 10.99
C GLY A 97 20.51 -4.72 9.61
N PHE A 98 19.95 -3.74 8.95
CA PHE A 98 19.14 -3.88 7.75
C PHE A 98 19.90 -3.35 6.53
N MET A 99 20.15 -4.20 5.55
CA MET A 99 20.99 -3.89 4.38
C MET A 99 20.22 -4.16 3.08
N PRO A 100 19.58 -3.13 2.49
CA PRO A 100 18.91 -3.25 1.20
C PRO A 100 19.89 -3.57 0.06
N GLN A 101 19.46 -4.38 -0.88
CA GLN A 101 20.29 -4.78 -2.02
C GLN A 101 19.96 -3.93 -3.25
N LYS A 102 21.01 -3.53 -3.97
CA LYS A 102 20.85 -2.80 -5.22
C LYS A 102 20.37 -3.75 -6.32
N ILE A 103 19.26 -3.39 -6.97
CA ILE A 103 18.66 -4.14 -8.08
C ILE A 103 19.20 -3.66 -9.42
N GLY A 104 19.55 -2.37 -9.53
CA GLY A 104 19.96 -1.76 -10.77
C GLY A 104 18.77 -1.34 -11.63
N LYS A 105 18.93 -1.43 -12.96
CA LYS A 105 17.93 -0.96 -13.92
C LYS A 105 16.90 -2.04 -14.22
N LEU A 106 15.63 -1.73 -14.04
CA LEU A 106 14.50 -2.57 -14.48
C LEU A 106 14.18 -2.34 -15.97
N PRO A 107 13.50 -3.29 -16.65
CA PRO A 107 12.97 -3.07 -17.99
C PRO A 107 12.07 -1.84 -18.08
N GLU A 108 12.23 -1.04 -19.12
CA GLU A 108 11.56 0.27 -19.28
C GLU A 108 10.02 0.17 -19.25
N GLN A 109 9.46 -0.87 -19.85
CA GLN A 109 8.01 -1.06 -19.84
C GLN A 109 7.44 -1.30 -18.42
N LEU A 110 8.22 -1.92 -17.53
CA LEU A 110 7.81 -2.13 -16.15
C LEU A 110 7.88 -0.83 -15.35
N THR A 111 8.99 -0.08 -15.49
CA THR A 111 9.13 1.21 -14.80
C THR A 111 8.13 2.25 -15.30
N ALA A 112 7.79 2.25 -16.59
CA ALA A 112 6.74 3.10 -17.13
C ALA A 112 5.39 2.80 -16.45
N LEU A 113 5.05 1.51 -16.29
CA LEU A 113 3.82 1.11 -15.60
C LEU A 113 3.86 1.44 -14.10
N MET A 114 4.96 1.15 -13.42
CA MET A 114 5.15 1.48 -11.99
C MET A 114 5.06 2.99 -11.76
N ARG A 115 5.61 3.78 -12.68
CA ARG A 115 5.62 5.23 -12.60
C ARG A 115 4.23 5.85 -12.54
N THR A 116 3.23 5.25 -13.18
CA THR A 116 1.85 5.74 -13.14
C THR A 116 1.30 5.75 -11.70
N ASN A 117 1.58 4.70 -10.93
CA ASN A 117 1.18 4.63 -9.53
C ASN A 117 2.09 5.46 -8.60
N ILE A 118 3.40 5.45 -8.85
CA ILE A 118 4.37 6.23 -8.07
C ILE A 118 4.04 7.72 -8.10
N ASN A 119 3.63 8.26 -9.25
CA ASN A 119 3.25 9.67 -9.37
C ASN A 119 2.08 10.02 -8.44
N VAL A 120 1.06 9.18 -8.38
CA VAL A 120 -0.10 9.36 -7.49
C VAL A 120 0.34 9.32 -6.03
N GLN A 121 1.18 8.34 -5.66
CA GLN A 121 1.68 8.18 -4.29
C GLN A 121 2.51 9.38 -3.83
N ILE A 122 3.42 9.86 -4.67
CA ILE A 122 4.25 11.05 -4.38
C ILE A 122 3.36 12.27 -4.16
N LEU A 123 2.41 12.54 -5.06
CA LEU A 123 1.51 13.69 -4.95
C LEU A 123 0.58 13.57 -3.72
N THR A 124 0.15 12.37 -3.37
CA THR A 124 -0.62 12.13 -2.15
C THR A 124 0.21 12.44 -0.90
N ALA A 125 1.46 12.01 -0.87
CA ALA A 125 2.39 12.34 0.22
C ALA A 125 2.66 13.86 0.28
N GLU A 126 2.90 14.51 -0.86
CA GLU A 126 3.07 15.96 -0.94
C GLU A 126 1.82 16.71 -0.44
N ALA A 127 0.62 16.27 -0.82
CA ALA A 127 -0.62 16.84 -0.31
C ALA A 127 -0.69 16.74 1.22
N ALA A 128 -0.37 15.57 1.78
CA ALA A 128 -0.41 15.36 3.22
C ALA A 128 0.62 16.22 3.98
N LEU A 129 1.83 16.37 3.44
CA LEU A 129 2.92 17.10 4.07
C LEU A 129 2.78 18.63 3.93
N THR A 130 2.44 19.10 2.72
CA THR A 130 2.37 20.53 2.41
C THR A 130 0.99 21.13 2.69
N LYS A 131 -0.04 20.29 2.79
CA LYS A 131 -1.46 20.68 2.91
C LYS A 131 -1.96 21.56 1.76
N LYS A 132 -1.32 21.48 0.62
CA LYS A 132 -1.77 22.14 -0.60
C LYS A 132 -2.84 21.32 -1.30
N ARG A 133 -4.03 21.91 -1.43
CA ARG A 133 -5.18 21.27 -2.07
C ARG A 133 -4.93 20.90 -3.52
N GLU A 134 -4.15 21.67 -4.24
CA GLU A 134 -3.79 21.41 -5.64
C GLU A 134 -3.17 20.02 -5.85
N HIS A 135 -2.36 19.52 -4.89
CA HIS A 135 -1.74 18.21 -5.00
C HIS A 135 -2.76 17.06 -4.95
N ILE A 136 -3.90 17.24 -4.29
CA ILE A 136 -4.98 16.25 -4.26
C ILE A 136 -5.59 16.13 -5.66
N TYR A 137 -5.89 17.26 -6.31
CA TYR A 137 -6.41 17.25 -7.69
C TYR A 137 -5.40 16.65 -8.67
N HIS A 138 -4.12 17.03 -8.56
CA HIS A 138 -3.07 16.48 -9.41
C HIS A 138 -2.90 14.96 -9.22
N ALA A 139 -2.98 14.47 -7.98
CA ALA A 139 -2.95 13.03 -7.71
C ALA A 139 -4.13 12.31 -8.37
N ALA A 140 -5.34 12.86 -8.24
CA ALA A 140 -6.54 12.31 -8.87
C ALA A 140 -6.48 12.34 -10.41
N MET A 141 -5.92 13.41 -11.00
CA MET A 141 -5.73 13.52 -12.46
C MET A 141 -4.73 12.50 -13.00
N LEU A 142 -3.68 12.18 -12.24
CA LEU A 142 -2.63 11.25 -12.66
C LEU A 142 -2.95 9.80 -12.29
N ASP A 143 -4.03 9.54 -11.55
CA ASP A 143 -4.50 8.19 -11.33
C ASP A 143 -4.97 7.56 -12.65
N PRO A 144 -4.39 6.42 -13.07
CA PRO A 144 -4.68 5.83 -14.39
C PRO A 144 -6.16 5.48 -14.59
N LEU A 145 -6.86 5.09 -13.54
CA LEU A 145 -8.28 4.75 -13.62
C LEU A 145 -9.13 6.01 -13.74
N THR A 146 -8.88 6.99 -12.89
CA THR A 146 -9.61 8.27 -12.86
C THR A 146 -9.42 9.03 -14.17
N GLY A 147 -8.16 9.20 -14.61
CA GLY A 147 -7.83 9.91 -15.84
C GLY A 147 -8.32 9.22 -17.12
N ALA A 148 -8.57 7.91 -17.09
CA ALA A 148 -9.15 7.18 -18.23
C ALA A 148 -10.68 7.27 -18.32
N ASN A 149 -11.37 7.66 -17.24
CA ASN A 149 -12.83 7.63 -17.16
C ASN A 149 -13.47 9.01 -17.08
N LEU A 150 -12.79 9.97 -16.49
CA LEU A 150 -13.35 11.28 -16.15
C LEU A 150 -12.63 12.41 -16.91
N THR A 151 -13.37 13.44 -17.24
CA THR A 151 -12.83 14.73 -17.70
C THR A 151 -12.18 15.48 -16.53
N ILE A 152 -11.38 16.49 -16.83
CA ILE A 152 -10.73 17.31 -15.78
C ILE A 152 -11.77 17.94 -14.84
N ASP A 153 -12.86 18.49 -15.38
CA ASP A 153 -13.91 19.11 -14.57
C ASP A 153 -14.61 18.09 -13.67
N GLU A 154 -14.85 16.88 -14.17
CA GLU A 154 -15.43 15.80 -13.36
C GLU A 154 -14.49 15.33 -12.26
N ILE A 155 -13.16 15.34 -12.50
CA ILE A 155 -12.14 15.01 -11.49
C ILE A 155 -12.16 16.05 -10.36
N TYR A 156 -12.24 17.34 -10.70
CA TYR A 156 -12.36 18.39 -9.70
C TYR A 156 -13.64 18.23 -8.87
N ASP A 157 -14.80 18.07 -9.51
CA ASP A 157 -16.10 17.91 -8.86
C ASP A 157 -16.12 16.66 -7.93
N MET A 158 -15.60 15.53 -8.41
CA MET A 158 -15.45 14.31 -7.62
C MET A 158 -14.56 14.54 -6.39
N THR A 159 -13.41 15.18 -6.58
CA THR A 159 -12.44 15.43 -5.50
C THR A 159 -13.02 16.36 -4.45
N ASP A 160 -13.71 17.42 -4.87
CA ASP A 160 -14.39 18.36 -3.95
C ASP A 160 -15.47 17.67 -3.12
N LYS A 161 -16.30 16.85 -3.76
CA LYS A 161 -17.33 16.06 -3.06
C LYS A 161 -16.75 15.07 -2.07
N LEU A 162 -15.61 14.45 -2.40
CA LEU A 162 -14.91 13.52 -1.50
C LEU A 162 -14.32 14.28 -0.30
N ILE A 163 -13.70 15.43 -0.51
CA ILE A 163 -13.15 16.26 0.58
C ILE A 163 -14.30 16.71 1.49
N GLU A 164 -15.41 17.16 0.95
CA GLU A 164 -16.60 17.57 1.72
C GLU A 164 -17.17 16.40 2.53
N ALA A 165 -17.31 15.22 1.91
CA ALA A 165 -17.84 14.03 2.58
C ALA A 165 -16.94 13.53 3.72
N HIS A 166 -15.62 13.65 3.59
CA HIS A 166 -14.68 13.30 4.66
C HIS A 166 -14.70 14.29 5.83
N GLY A 167 -15.04 15.56 5.57
CA GLY A 167 -15.20 16.57 6.60
C GLY A 167 -14.02 16.65 7.57
N ASN A 168 -14.29 16.49 8.85
CA ASN A 168 -13.29 16.60 9.92
C ASN A 168 -12.28 15.46 9.99
N TYR A 169 -12.41 14.40 9.19
CA TYR A 169 -11.39 13.34 9.09
C TYR A 169 -10.17 13.79 8.28
N LEU A 170 -10.31 14.83 7.47
CA LEU A 170 -9.19 15.41 6.74
C LEU A 170 -8.72 16.71 7.42
N PRO A 171 -7.40 17.00 7.37
CA PRO A 171 -6.91 18.32 7.76
C PRO A 171 -7.43 19.38 6.79
N GLN A 172 -7.39 20.64 7.20
CA GLN A 172 -7.67 21.74 6.29
C GLN A 172 -6.52 21.86 5.28
N TYR A 173 -6.87 21.89 4.00
CA TYR A 173 -5.98 22.15 2.88
C TYR A 173 -6.14 23.58 2.37
N ASN A 174 -4.99 24.20 2.06
CA ASN A 174 -4.93 25.57 1.52
C ASN A 174 -5.04 25.58 -0.01
#